data_f7ee47bdec08a5a95723f8f88a6147f7
#
_entry.id   f7ee47bdec08a5a95723f8f88a6147f7
#
_cell.length_a   1.000
_cell.length_b   1.000
_cell.length_c   1.000
_cell.angle_alpha   90.00
_cell.angle_beta   90.00
_cell.angle_gamma   90.00
#
_symmetry.space_group_name_H-M   'P 1'
#
loop_
_entity.id
_entity.type
_entity.pdbx_description
1 polymer ?
#
loop_
_entity_poly.entity_id
_entity_poly.type
_entity_poly.pdbx_seq_one_letter_code
_entity_poly.pdbx_strand_id
1 'polypeptide(L)'
;MRRAHHVPHRRRRSARARLLVLVCAAFALAYGARIARDAARRREDTAALARLDRLDPNGSLRAQWERGGTGAAADDAAVLSPHCEASLAALLPLGAFARSSESAAADASDETGATADGTPFSRRGENGENARRENTLARSRLYSRFARRVADEGVTAFAGTTSTTSTTQGLSLTRLFSFDQRTGKASAILEPLSIPVRAIVVPLPGDSSAALKIKRETRDALRRFFPPAGGDFGHGDSVWFQDSDLFHFSVFHASHHLAPVPASERERADELDATRRVAAAACPMDVVVERVVVSPSGAVMALWNVEAGAEPSALRAALREALPNAPGKQIVADRAIWHSTVARLLRPPATAGDGGAAAALAAQNLLTEKLCGTRARLTKAWFVHERHTLALALGGAFETFDAHFGDDCGDD
;
A
#
# COMPACT_ATOMS: atom_id res chain seq x y z
N MET A 1 60.57 46.67 -28.86
CA MET A 1 60.93 45.25 -28.71
C MET A 1 59.96 44.56 -27.78
N ARG A 2 58.94 43.80 -28.28
CA ARG A 2 57.96 43.01 -27.48
C ARG A 2 58.35 41.54 -27.61
N ARG A 3 58.74 40.89 -26.54
CA ARG A 3 59.01 39.44 -26.48
C ARG A 3 57.67 38.70 -26.34
N ALA A 4 57.36 37.86 -27.33
CA ALA A 4 56.23 36.94 -27.30
C ALA A 4 56.60 35.72 -26.43
N HIS A 5 55.82 35.47 -25.36
CA HIS A 5 55.92 34.24 -24.55
C HIS A 5 55.22 33.10 -25.26
N HIS A 6 55.97 32.13 -25.71
CA HIS A 6 55.50 30.89 -26.28
C HIS A 6 55.13 29.93 -25.11
N VAL A 7 53.84 29.67 -24.89
CA VAL A 7 53.37 28.73 -23.89
C VAL A 7 53.25 27.34 -24.54
N PRO A 8 53.88 26.30 -23.99
CA PRO A 8 53.95 24.99 -24.66
C PRO A 8 52.62 24.25 -24.62
N HIS A 9 52.01 24.01 -25.75
CA HIS A 9 50.76 23.27 -26.00
C HIS A 9 50.78 21.77 -25.59
N ARG A 10 51.94 21.23 -25.17
CA ARG A 10 52.14 19.80 -24.84
C ARG A 10 51.51 19.36 -23.51
N ARG A 11 51.31 20.21 -22.52
CA ARG A 11 50.77 19.84 -21.19
C ARG A 11 49.25 19.58 -21.18
N ARG A 12 48.49 20.18 -22.09
CA ARG A 12 47.03 20.02 -22.12
C ARG A 12 46.57 18.65 -22.67
N ARG A 13 47.34 17.99 -23.55
CA ARG A 13 47.02 16.67 -24.12
C ARG A 13 47.17 15.55 -23.06
N SER A 14 48.14 15.64 -22.17
CA SER A 14 48.35 14.62 -21.12
C SER A 14 47.28 14.66 -20.04
N ALA A 15 46.71 15.81 -19.68
CA ALA A 15 45.66 15.95 -18.71
C ALA A 15 44.33 15.37 -19.19
N ARG A 16 43.96 15.58 -20.46
CA ARG A 16 42.76 14.98 -21.07
C ARG A 16 42.84 13.46 -21.18
N ALA A 17 44.01 12.91 -21.51
CA ALA A 17 44.22 11.45 -21.53
C ALA A 17 44.08 10.83 -20.14
N ARG A 18 44.63 11.47 -19.09
CA ARG A 18 44.50 11.02 -17.71
C ARG A 18 43.04 11.09 -17.22
N LEU A 19 42.32 12.16 -17.57
CA LEU A 19 40.89 12.28 -17.20
C LEU A 19 40.04 11.18 -17.88
N LEU A 20 40.31 10.89 -19.16
CA LEU A 20 39.60 9.83 -19.86
C LEU A 20 39.83 8.45 -19.23
N VAL A 21 41.07 8.12 -18.82
CA VAL A 21 41.41 6.87 -18.13
C VAL A 21 40.70 6.79 -16.78
N LEU A 22 40.64 7.88 -16.02
CA LEU A 22 39.94 7.91 -14.72
C LEU A 22 38.44 7.74 -14.89
N VAL A 23 37.84 8.36 -15.91
CA VAL A 23 36.40 8.20 -16.21
C VAL A 23 36.11 6.76 -16.63
N CYS A 24 36.91 6.16 -17.51
CA CYS A 24 36.76 4.75 -17.90
C CYS A 24 36.91 3.79 -16.71
N ALA A 25 37.88 4.05 -15.81
CA ALA A 25 38.09 3.25 -14.61
C ALA A 25 36.88 3.36 -13.64
N ALA A 26 36.33 4.56 -13.48
CA ALA A 26 35.14 4.78 -12.65
C ALA A 26 33.92 4.07 -13.23
N PHE A 27 33.73 4.11 -14.56
CA PHE A 27 32.66 3.35 -15.24
C PHE A 27 32.85 1.83 -15.08
N ALA A 28 34.06 1.31 -15.23
CA ALA A 28 34.36 -0.10 -15.05
C ALA A 28 34.09 -0.57 -13.61
N LEU A 29 34.45 0.23 -12.60
CA LEU A 29 34.15 -0.07 -11.20
C LEU A 29 32.65 -0.03 -10.91
N ALA A 30 31.93 0.96 -11.41
CA ALA A 30 30.49 1.06 -11.26
C ALA A 30 29.75 -0.11 -11.93
N TYR A 31 30.19 -0.50 -13.12
CA TYR A 31 29.64 -1.65 -13.84
C TYR A 31 29.96 -2.97 -13.15
N GLY A 32 31.18 -3.17 -12.66
CA GLY A 32 31.56 -4.33 -11.86
C GLY A 32 30.77 -4.45 -10.55
N ALA A 33 30.54 -3.33 -9.85
CA ALA A 33 29.71 -3.29 -8.66
C ALA A 33 28.23 -3.59 -8.95
N ARG A 34 27.72 -3.23 -10.14
CA ARG A 34 26.38 -3.59 -10.59
C ARG A 34 26.26 -5.09 -10.85
N ILE A 35 27.20 -5.69 -11.58
CA ILE A 35 27.24 -7.14 -11.84
C ILE A 35 27.34 -7.92 -10.54
N ALA A 36 28.17 -7.51 -9.59
CA ALA A 36 28.30 -8.16 -8.30
C ALA A 36 26.99 -8.11 -7.49
N ARG A 37 26.29 -6.98 -7.51
CA ARG A 37 24.96 -6.86 -6.89
C ARG A 37 23.91 -7.76 -7.54
N ASP A 38 23.89 -7.83 -8.86
CA ASP A 38 22.97 -8.68 -9.60
C ASP A 38 23.26 -10.18 -9.35
N ALA A 39 24.54 -10.56 -9.22
CA ALA A 39 24.92 -11.92 -8.85
C ALA A 39 24.56 -12.27 -7.40
N ALA A 40 24.70 -11.33 -6.46
CA ALA A 40 24.28 -11.50 -5.09
C ALA A 40 22.75 -11.68 -4.99
N ARG A 41 21.97 -10.82 -5.68
CA ARG A 41 20.51 -10.97 -5.79
C ARG A 41 20.09 -12.34 -6.32
N ARG A 42 20.72 -12.85 -7.40
CA ARG A 42 20.40 -14.17 -7.94
C ARG A 42 20.67 -15.31 -6.94
N ARG A 43 21.72 -15.18 -6.10
CA ARG A 43 21.99 -16.15 -5.03
C ARG A 43 20.95 -16.09 -3.92
N GLU A 44 20.49 -14.88 -3.57
CA GLU A 44 19.41 -14.66 -2.61
C GLU A 44 18.08 -15.20 -3.12
N ASP A 45 17.75 -14.98 -4.39
CA ASP A 45 16.55 -15.51 -5.05
C ASP A 45 16.55 -17.05 -5.06
N THR A 46 17.70 -17.66 -5.37
CA THR A 46 17.86 -19.13 -5.35
C THR A 46 17.71 -19.67 -3.93
N ALA A 47 18.26 -18.97 -2.93
CA ALA A 47 18.10 -19.33 -1.53
C ALA A 47 16.67 -19.13 -1.02
N ALA A 48 15.97 -18.11 -1.50
CA ALA A 48 14.56 -17.86 -1.20
C ALA A 48 13.67 -18.98 -1.76
N LEU A 49 13.91 -19.40 -3.01
CA LEU A 49 13.22 -20.54 -3.64
C LEU A 49 13.45 -21.85 -2.87
N ALA A 50 14.69 -22.12 -2.48
CA ALA A 50 15.02 -23.31 -1.68
C ALA A 50 14.40 -23.28 -0.26
N ARG A 51 14.03 -22.10 0.24
CA ARG A 51 13.30 -21.95 1.51
C ARG A 51 11.80 -22.12 1.31
N LEU A 52 11.23 -21.64 0.19
CA LEU A 52 9.85 -21.91 -0.19
C LEU A 52 9.59 -23.42 -0.30
N ASP A 53 10.51 -24.18 -0.89
CA ASP A 53 10.44 -25.64 -0.97
C ASP A 53 10.39 -26.32 0.42
N ARG A 54 11.02 -25.71 1.43
CA ARG A 54 10.98 -26.21 2.83
C ARG A 54 9.69 -25.85 3.54
N LEU A 55 9.06 -24.71 3.19
CA LEU A 55 7.80 -24.25 3.76
C LEU A 55 6.58 -24.91 3.09
N ASP A 56 6.77 -25.43 1.89
CA ASP A 56 5.76 -26.17 1.12
C ASP A 56 6.32 -27.52 0.65
N PRO A 57 6.38 -28.52 1.55
CA PRO A 57 6.94 -29.84 1.24
C PRO A 57 6.22 -30.57 0.09
N ASN A 58 4.98 -30.16 -0.21
CA ASN A 58 4.19 -30.74 -1.28
C ASN A 58 4.47 -30.10 -2.64
N GLY A 59 5.32 -29.08 -2.72
CA GLY A 59 5.72 -28.42 -3.97
C GLY A 59 4.60 -27.71 -4.72
N SER A 60 3.43 -27.56 -4.10
CA SER A 60 2.23 -27.01 -4.75
C SER A 60 2.42 -25.56 -5.17
N LEU A 61 3.08 -24.76 -4.35
CA LEU A 61 3.39 -23.36 -4.64
C LEU A 61 4.45 -23.23 -5.74
N ARG A 62 5.48 -24.07 -5.71
CA ARG A 62 6.52 -24.09 -6.74
C ARG A 62 5.94 -24.58 -8.06
N ALA A 63 5.15 -25.63 -8.05
CA ALA A 63 4.49 -26.15 -9.24
C ALA A 63 3.42 -25.23 -9.81
N GLN A 64 2.72 -24.44 -8.99
CA GLN A 64 1.84 -23.37 -9.41
C GLN A 64 2.65 -22.19 -10.01
N TRP A 65 3.77 -21.88 -9.39
CA TRP A 65 4.67 -20.82 -9.81
C TRP A 65 5.36 -21.15 -11.16
N GLU A 66 5.84 -22.40 -11.33
CA GLU A 66 6.50 -22.89 -12.56
C GLU A 66 5.52 -23.13 -13.73
N ARG A 67 4.26 -23.46 -13.44
CA ARG A 67 3.23 -23.69 -14.47
C ARG A 67 2.62 -22.43 -15.08
N GLY A 68 3.02 -21.23 -14.62
CA GLY A 68 2.57 -19.99 -15.23
C GLY A 68 1.06 -19.80 -15.31
N GLY A 69 0.30 -20.36 -14.38
CA GLY A 69 -1.13 -20.10 -14.27
C GLY A 69 -2.04 -20.65 -15.38
N THR A 70 -1.59 -21.59 -16.21
CA THR A 70 -2.42 -22.17 -17.27
C THR A 70 -2.99 -23.54 -16.87
N GLY A 71 -3.85 -23.57 -15.85
CA GLY A 71 -4.44 -24.83 -15.42
C GLY A 71 -5.46 -24.65 -14.31
N ALA A 72 -6.46 -23.78 -14.52
CA ALA A 72 -7.67 -23.81 -13.73
C ALA A 72 -8.72 -24.59 -14.49
N ALA A 73 -9.36 -25.53 -13.81
CA ALA A 73 -10.51 -26.26 -14.32
C ALA A 73 -11.55 -25.26 -14.82
N ALA A 74 -11.90 -25.43 -16.08
CA ALA A 74 -12.96 -24.68 -16.75
C ALA A 74 -14.31 -25.18 -16.22
N ASP A 75 -14.91 -24.50 -15.25
CA ASP A 75 -16.36 -24.57 -15.02
C ASP A 75 -16.96 -23.43 -14.17
N ASP A 76 -16.15 -22.47 -13.69
CA ASP A 76 -16.65 -21.19 -13.17
C ASP A 76 -15.68 -20.08 -13.60
N ALA A 77 -15.59 -19.85 -14.89
CA ALA A 77 -14.84 -18.75 -15.46
C ALA A 77 -15.58 -17.43 -15.17
N ALA A 78 -15.53 -16.98 -13.94
CA ALA A 78 -15.65 -15.56 -13.67
C ALA A 78 -14.54 -14.88 -14.50
N VAL A 79 -14.92 -14.17 -15.55
CA VAL A 79 -14.01 -13.36 -16.36
C VAL A 79 -13.19 -12.52 -15.39
N LEU A 80 -11.92 -12.85 -15.22
CA LEU A 80 -11.02 -12.10 -14.35
C LEU A 80 -11.06 -10.65 -14.85
N SER A 81 -11.22 -9.71 -13.94
CA SER A 81 -11.07 -8.30 -14.26
C SER A 81 -9.74 -8.11 -15.01
N PRO A 82 -9.67 -7.30 -16.06
CA PRO A 82 -8.41 -7.00 -16.78
C PRO A 82 -7.29 -6.56 -15.84
N HIS A 83 -7.63 -5.98 -14.68
CA HIS A 83 -6.71 -5.60 -13.63
C HIS A 83 -6.09 -6.80 -12.92
N CYS A 84 -6.81 -7.90 -12.81
CA CYS A 84 -6.30 -9.12 -12.19
C CYS A 84 -5.34 -9.86 -13.10
N GLU A 85 -5.61 -9.91 -14.39
CA GLU A 85 -4.68 -10.52 -15.37
C GLU A 85 -3.34 -9.78 -15.36
N ALA A 86 -3.35 -8.44 -15.37
CA ALA A 86 -2.14 -7.64 -15.27
C ALA A 86 -1.42 -7.83 -13.92
N SER A 87 -2.16 -7.97 -12.82
CA SER A 87 -1.59 -8.19 -11.49
C SER A 87 -1.03 -9.60 -11.33
N LEU A 88 -1.71 -10.61 -11.86
CA LEU A 88 -1.23 -12.00 -11.86
C LEU A 88 -0.05 -12.18 -12.83
N ALA A 89 -0.06 -11.53 -13.99
CA ALA A 89 1.08 -11.51 -14.89
C ALA A 89 2.32 -10.83 -14.27
N ALA A 90 2.11 -9.84 -13.38
CA ALA A 90 3.19 -9.21 -12.63
C ALA A 90 3.73 -10.07 -11.47
N LEU A 91 3.05 -11.14 -11.09
CA LEU A 91 3.54 -12.16 -10.15
C LEU A 91 4.47 -13.19 -10.82
N LEU A 92 4.62 -13.17 -12.15
CA LEU A 92 5.54 -14.02 -12.88
C LEU A 92 7.00 -13.78 -12.43
N PRO A 93 7.87 -14.78 -12.53
CA PRO A 93 9.10 -14.90 -11.75
C PRO A 93 10.01 -13.68 -11.83
N LEU A 94 10.55 -13.28 -10.69
CA LEU A 94 11.56 -12.20 -10.52
C LEU A 94 12.74 -12.28 -11.52
N GLY A 95 12.95 -13.42 -12.18
CA GLY A 95 13.93 -13.61 -13.26
C GLY A 95 13.52 -13.01 -14.62
N ALA A 96 12.25 -12.69 -14.86
CA ALA A 96 11.78 -12.13 -16.13
C ALA A 96 11.88 -10.59 -16.19
N PHE A 97 12.12 -9.92 -15.07
CA PHE A 97 12.16 -8.46 -14.97
C PHE A 97 13.48 -7.78 -15.42
N ALA A 98 14.48 -8.54 -15.85
CA ALA A 98 15.78 -7.99 -16.23
C ALA A 98 15.81 -7.31 -17.61
N ARG A 99 14.71 -7.19 -18.35
CA ARG A 99 14.73 -6.73 -19.75
C ARG A 99 13.85 -5.52 -20.10
N SER A 100 13.34 -4.75 -19.16
CA SER A 100 12.58 -3.54 -19.54
C SER A 100 12.77 -2.36 -18.58
N SER A 101 14.01 -2.06 -18.21
CA SER A 101 14.34 -0.86 -17.41
C SER A 101 15.14 0.17 -18.18
N GLU A 102 14.93 0.27 -19.49
CA GLU A 102 15.36 1.44 -20.26
C GLU A 102 14.13 2.17 -20.78
N SER A 103 13.98 3.40 -20.36
CA SER A 103 12.96 4.39 -20.72
C SER A 103 11.82 4.59 -19.73
N ALA A 104 12.06 5.38 -18.71
CA ALA A 104 11.12 6.36 -18.14
C ALA A 104 11.78 7.13 -16.99
N ALA A 105 12.79 7.91 -17.29
CA ALA A 105 13.15 9.09 -16.53
C ALA A 105 12.69 10.28 -17.38
N ALA A 106 11.49 10.77 -17.11
CA ALA A 106 11.03 12.06 -17.62
C ALA A 106 9.91 12.59 -16.71
N ASP A 107 10.18 13.70 -16.11
CA ASP A 107 9.34 14.81 -15.74
C ASP A 107 8.07 14.58 -14.88
N ALA A 108 8.26 14.86 -13.60
CA ALA A 108 7.21 15.41 -12.77
C ALA A 108 7.25 16.95 -12.90
N SER A 109 6.62 17.51 -13.88
CA SER A 109 6.27 18.92 -13.93
C SER A 109 4.85 19.10 -13.38
N ASP A 110 4.79 19.88 -12.35
CA ASP A 110 3.63 20.48 -11.70
C ASP A 110 2.85 21.31 -12.75
N GLU A 111 1.65 20.87 -13.12
CA GLU A 111 0.68 21.71 -13.81
C GLU A 111 -0.64 21.74 -13.06
N THR A 112 -0.79 22.82 -12.30
CA THR A 112 -2.04 23.32 -11.76
C THR A 112 -2.94 23.84 -12.88
N GLY A 113 -3.86 22.99 -13.33
CA GLY A 113 -4.94 23.37 -14.24
C GLY A 113 -6.30 23.21 -13.56
N ALA A 114 -6.69 24.18 -12.73
CA ALA A 114 -8.05 24.29 -12.22
C ALA A 114 -8.91 25.00 -13.26
N THR A 115 -9.76 24.26 -13.98
CA THR A 115 -10.91 24.86 -14.68
C THR A 115 -12.13 24.75 -13.78
N ALA A 116 -12.58 25.91 -13.29
CA ALA A 116 -13.84 26.08 -12.60
C ALA A 116 -14.99 25.84 -13.57
N ASP A 117 -15.72 24.73 -13.40
CA ASP A 117 -17.14 24.69 -13.76
C ASP A 117 -17.88 23.59 -13.00
N GLY A 118 -19.03 23.96 -12.43
CA GLY A 118 -19.76 23.35 -11.36
C GLY A 118 -20.04 21.84 -11.45
N THR A 119 -19.95 21.21 -10.31
CA THR A 119 -20.19 19.84 -9.88
C THR A 119 -19.07 18.82 -10.19
N PRO A 120 -18.22 18.49 -9.17
CA PRO A 120 -17.07 17.60 -9.36
C PRO A 120 -17.43 16.11 -9.56
N PHE A 121 -18.69 15.72 -9.50
CA PHE A 121 -19.09 14.31 -9.45
C PHE A 121 -19.91 13.80 -10.65
N SER A 122 -20.37 14.68 -11.54
CA SER A 122 -21.24 14.33 -12.66
C SER A 122 -20.60 14.67 -14.00
N ARG A 123 -19.76 13.82 -14.55
CA ARG A 123 -19.48 13.79 -15.99
C ARG A 123 -19.41 12.35 -16.46
N ARG A 124 -20.57 11.75 -16.74
CA ARG A 124 -20.67 10.62 -17.66
C ARG A 124 -20.61 11.17 -19.10
N GLY A 125 -19.56 10.82 -19.80
CA GLY A 125 -19.30 11.08 -21.21
C GLY A 125 -17.98 10.43 -21.53
N GLU A 126 -17.59 10.29 -22.78
CA GLU A 126 -16.30 9.71 -23.21
C GLU A 126 -15.11 10.29 -22.43
N ASN A 127 -15.19 11.55 -22.03
CA ASN A 127 -14.19 12.20 -21.17
C ASN A 127 -14.14 11.60 -19.73
N GLY A 128 -15.28 11.17 -19.18
CA GLY A 128 -15.34 10.56 -17.86
C GLY A 128 -14.74 9.16 -17.82
N GLU A 129 -14.98 8.36 -18.84
CA GLU A 129 -14.39 7.00 -18.97
C GLU A 129 -12.87 7.06 -19.18
N ASN A 130 -12.40 7.98 -20.02
CA ASN A 130 -10.97 8.19 -20.24
C ASN A 130 -10.26 8.61 -18.94
N ALA A 131 -10.81 9.58 -18.21
CA ALA A 131 -10.26 10.02 -16.93
C ALA A 131 -10.23 8.88 -15.89
N ARG A 132 -11.28 8.05 -15.83
CA ARG A 132 -11.32 6.86 -14.96
C ARG A 132 -10.26 5.84 -15.34
N ARG A 133 -10.10 5.58 -16.64
CA ARG A 133 -9.07 4.67 -17.17
C ARG A 133 -7.68 5.16 -16.81
N GLU A 134 -7.41 6.45 -16.93
CA GLU A 134 -6.13 7.06 -16.54
C GLU A 134 -5.88 6.94 -15.04
N ASN A 135 -6.88 7.23 -14.21
CA ASN A 135 -6.79 7.04 -12.75
C ASN A 135 -6.52 5.59 -12.37
N THR A 136 -7.17 4.64 -13.03
CA THR A 136 -6.95 3.21 -12.81
C THR A 136 -5.52 2.81 -13.18
N LEU A 137 -5.01 3.26 -14.33
CA LEU A 137 -3.63 2.99 -14.75
C LEU A 137 -2.61 3.62 -13.79
N ALA A 138 -2.86 4.84 -13.33
CA ALA A 138 -2.02 5.51 -12.33
C ALA A 138 -1.98 4.73 -11.02
N ARG A 139 -3.14 4.25 -10.54
CA ARG A 139 -3.23 3.38 -9.34
C ARG A 139 -2.47 2.07 -9.54
N SER A 140 -2.66 1.37 -10.65
CA SER A 140 -1.98 0.10 -10.91
C SER A 140 -0.45 0.24 -10.95
N ARG A 141 0.06 1.35 -11.49
CA ARG A 141 1.50 1.69 -11.43
C ARG A 141 1.96 1.93 -9.99
N LEU A 142 1.19 2.69 -9.20
CA LEU A 142 1.46 2.92 -7.79
C LEU A 142 1.48 1.61 -7.01
N TYR A 143 0.47 0.76 -7.20
CA TYR A 143 0.32 -0.53 -6.54
C TYR A 143 1.43 -1.51 -6.89
N SER A 144 1.91 -1.49 -8.12
CA SER A 144 3.07 -2.28 -8.55
C SER A 144 4.36 -1.84 -7.84
N ARG A 145 4.53 -0.53 -7.58
CA ARG A 145 5.65 -0.04 -6.75
C ARG A 145 5.53 -0.49 -5.31
N PHE A 146 4.34 -0.44 -4.71
CA PHE A 146 4.13 -0.93 -3.35
C PHE A 146 4.38 -2.44 -3.23
N ALA A 147 3.94 -3.24 -4.20
CA ALA A 147 4.13 -4.68 -4.18
C ALA A 147 5.62 -5.08 -4.19
N ARG A 148 6.49 -4.28 -4.83
CA ARG A 148 7.94 -4.53 -4.85
C ARG A 148 8.64 -4.17 -3.55
N ARG A 149 8.10 -3.25 -2.76
CA ARG A 149 8.78 -2.74 -1.56
C ARG A 149 9.12 -3.83 -0.54
N VAL A 150 8.26 -4.82 -0.35
CA VAL A 150 8.56 -5.92 0.58
C VAL A 150 9.70 -6.82 0.08
N ALA A 151 9.84 -6.96 -1.24
CA ALA A 151 10.96 -7.70 -1.84
C ALA A 151 12.28 -6.91 -1.75
N ASP A 152 12.22 -5.59 -1.90
CA ASP A 152 13.39 -4.72 -1.92
C ASP A 152 13.86 -4.33 -0.50
N GLU A 153 12.94 -4.03 0.42
CA GLU A 153 13.20 -3.50 1.75
C GLU A 153 12.99 -4.52 2.88
N GLY A 154 12.26 -5.62 2.61
CA GLY A 154 11.79 -6.55 3.64
C GLY A 154 10.71 -5.96 4.54
N VAL A 155 10.42 -6.64 5.65
CA VAL A 155 9.53 -6.13 6.71
C VAL A 155 10.42 -5.46 7.77
N THR A 156 10.79 -4.23 7.55
CA THR A 156 11.72 -3.47 8.40
C THR A 156 11.17 -3.23 9.82
N ALA A 157 9.84 -3.33 9.99
CA ALA A 157 9.20 -3.26 11.31
C ALA A 157 9.71 -4.33 12.29
N PHE A 158 10.24 -5.46 11.80
CA PHE A 158 10.80 -6.52 12.63
C PHE A 158 12.21 -6.20 13.16
N ALA A 159 12.94 -5.32 12.48
CA ALA A 159 14.33 -4.98 12.83
C ALA A 159 14.48 -4.05 14.04
N GLY A 160 13.35 -3.64 14.66
CA GLY A 160 13.37 -2.75 15.83
C GLY A 160 13.45 -1.26 15.48
N THR A 161 13.46 -0.45 16.48
CA THR A 161 12.95 0.89 16.69
C THR A 161 13.63 2.06 15.96
N THR A 162 14.61 1.90 15.09
CA THR A 162 15.44 3.03 14.61
C THR A 162 15.14 3.54 13.21
N SER A 163 14.37 2.80 12.38
CA SER A 163 14.07 3.23 11.01
C SER A 163 12.72 3.93 10.90
N THR A 164 12.72 5.14 10.35
CA THR A 164 11.48 5.87 10.01
C THR A 164 10.61 5.14 8.98
N THR A 165 11.20 4.22 8.21
CA THR A 165 10.50 3.38 7.23
C THR A 165 9.70 2.24 7.86
N SER A 166 10.04 1.86 9.10
CA SER A 166 9.36 0.81 9.88
C SER A 166 8.13 1.29 10.64
N THR A 167 7.72 2.53 10.44
CA THR A 167 6.60 3.12 11.19
C THR A 167 5.29 3.07 10.40
N THR A 168 4.17 2.94 11.13
CA THR A 168 2.83 3.18 10.62
C THR A 168 2.36 4.52 11.13
N GLN A 169 2.13 5.46 10.24
CA GLN A 169 1.71 6.82 10.61
C GLN A 169 2.63 7.43 11.70
N GLY A 170 3.95 7.21 11.59
CA GLY A 170 4.93 7.70 12.57
C GLY A 170 5.07 6.87 13.84
N LEU A 171 4.37 5.72 13.96
CA LEU A 171 4.38 4.86 15.14
C LEU A 171 5.06 3.52 14.84
N SER A 172 6.00 3.10 15.69
CA SER A 172 6.64 1.79 15.63
C SER A 172 5.71 0.69 16.16
N LEU A 173 5.99 -0.58 15.84
CA LEU A 173 5.23 -1.70 16.37
C LEU A 173 5.23 -1.74 17.91
N THR A 174 6.34 -1.38 18.54
CA THR A 174 6.48 -1.36 20.01
C THR A 174 5.65 -0.26 20.68
N ARG A 175 5.21 0.75 19.93
CA ARG A 175 4.25 1.75 20.40
C ARG A 175 2.80 1.35 20.16
N LEU A 176 2.57 0.41 19.25
CA LEU A 176 1.23 -0.07 18.89
C LEU A 176 0.83 -1.34 19.64
N PHE A 177 1.81 -2.18 20.01
CA PHE A 177 1.56 -3.48 20.62
C PHE A 177 2.50 -3.77 21.79
N SER A 178 1.94 -4.33 22.83
CA SER A 178 2.66 -5.02 23.90
C SER A 178 2.52 -6.52 23.74
N PHE A 179 3.49 -7.27 24.28
CA PHE A 179 3.50 -8.72 24.22
C PHE A 179 3.62 -9.28 25.64
N ASP A 180 2.69 -10.16 26.00
CA ASP A 180 2.79 -10.90 27.23
C ASP A 180 4.03 -11.80 27.19
N GLN A 181 4.90 -11.68 28.18
CA GLN A 181 6.19 -12.38 28.20
C GLN A 181 6.05 -13.89 28.30
N ARG A 182 5.01 -14.37 28.94
CA ARG A 182 4.79 -15.81 29.18
C ARG A 182 4.09 -16.49 28.00
N THR A 183 3.07 -15.85 27.43
CA THR A 183 2.26 -16.44 26.35
C THR A 183 2.64 -15.94 24.98
N GLY A 184 3.39 -14.84 24.88
CA GLY A 184 3.68 -14.16 23.62
C GLY A 184 2.48 -13.48 22.96
N LYS A 185 1.32 -13.47 23.63
CA LYS A 185 0.08 -12.86 23.11
C LYS A 185 0.27 -11.35 22.93
N ALA A 186 -0.12 -10.85 21.77
CA ALA A 186 -0.12 -9.44 21.47
C ALA A 186 -1.37 -8.75 22.02
N SER A 187 -1.19 -7.55 22.56
CA SER A 187 -2.27 -6.66 22.95
C SER A 187 -2.01 -5.27 22.39
N ALA A 188 -3.05 -4.65 21.85
CA ALA A 188 -2.95 -3.28 21.36
C ALA A 188 -2.68 -2.30 22.51
N ILE A 189 -1.78 -1.35 22.29
CA ILE A 189 -1.54 -0.23 23.19
C ILE A 189 -2.46 0.91 22.74
N LEU A 190 -3.47 1.19 23.55
CA LEU A 190 -4.48 2.20 23.29
C LEU A 190 -4.11 3.50 23.99
N GLU A 191 -3.20 4.29 23.42
CA GLU A 191 -2.81 5.60 23.96
C GLU A 191 -3.98 6.59 23.83
N PRO A 192 -4.49 7.17 24.94
CA PRO A 192 -5.49 8.22 24.86
C PRO A 192 -4.98 9.46 24.15
N LEU A 193 -5.81 10.05 23.30
CA LEU A 193 -5.50 11.27 22.57
C LEU A 193 -6.03 12.49 23.35
N SER A 194 -5.17 13.47 23.58
CA SER A 194 -5.56 14.77 24.17
C SER A 194 -6.49 15.56 23.24
N ILE A 195 -6.26 15.46 21.94
CA ILE A 195 -7.13 15.99 20.89
C ILE A 195 -7.52 14.80 20.02
N PRO A 196 -8.80 14.45 19.96
CA PRO A 196 -9.27 13.30 19.19
C PRO A 196 -8.91 13.41 17.70
N VAL A 197 -8.63 12.27 17.08
CA VAL A 197 -8.57 12.17 15.63
C VAL A 197 -9.99 12.28 15.09
N ARG A 198 -10.17 13.09 14.07
CA ARG A 198 -11.41 13.18 13.31
C ARG A 198 -11.10 12.78 11.87
N ALA A 199 -11.56 11.58 11.50
CA ALA A 199 -11.27 10.98 10.21
C ALA A 199 -12.55 10.79 9.40
N ILE A 200 -12.45 10.92 8.11
CA ILE A 200 -13.48 10.50 7.16
C ILE A 200 -12.97 9.22 6.51
N VAL A 201 -13.72 8.15 6.69
CA VAL A 201 -13.39 6.84 6.12
C VAL A 201 -14.61 6.26 5.40
N VAL A 202 -14.37 5.39 4.42
CA VAL A 202 -15.44 4.62 3.79
C VAL A 202 -15.37 3.20 4.32
N PRO A 203 -16.39 2.69 5.05
CA PRO A 203 -16.37 1.33 5.56
C PRO A 203 -16.60 0.32 4.42
N LEU A 204 -15.89 -0.81 4.52
CA LEU A 204 -16.28 -2.01 3.80
C LEU A 204 -17.33 -2.74 4.65
N PRO A 205 -18.57 -2.98 4.17
CA PRO A 205 -19.59 -3.64 4.99
C PRO A 205 -19.08 -4.99 5.49
N GLY A 206 -19.04 -5.17 6.83
CA GLY A 206 -18.40 -6.33 7.47
C GLY A 206 -19.10 -7.66 7.18
N ASP A 207 -20.40 -7.64 6.92
CA ASP A 207 -21.24 -8.76 6.52
C ASP A 207 -21.22 -9.05 5.00
N SER A 208 -20.57 -8.18 4.21
CA SER A 208 -20.45 -8.38 2.78
C SER A 208 -19.64 -9.63 2.43
N SER A 209 -19.97 -10.26 1.32
CA SER A 209 -19.20 -11.41 0.80
C SER A 209 -17.71 -11.06 0.61
N ALA A 210 -17.41 -9.82 0.24
CA ALA A 210 -16.05 -9.32 0.09
C ALA A 210 -15.31 -9.30 1.44
N ALA A 211 -15.88 -8.69 2.49
CA ALA A 211 -15.26 -8.62 3.80
C ALA A 211 -15.03 -10.01 4.41
N LEU A 212 -16.04 -10.89 4.29
CA LEU A 212 -15.96 -12.28 4.78
C LEU A 212 -14.89 -13.08 4.02
N LYS A 213 -14.81 -12.94 2.70
CA LYS A 213 -13.77 -13.57 1.87
C LYS A 213 -12.38 -13.05 2.27
N ILE A 214 -12.19 -11.73 2.36
CA ILE A 214 -10.92 -11.12 2.76
C ILE A 214 -10.50 -11.62 4.15
N LYS A 215 -11.39 -11.62 5.12
CA LYS A 215 -11.14 -12.14 6.48
C LYS A 215 -10.65 -13.59 6.47
N ARG A 216 -11.34 -14.47 5.73
CA ARG A 216 -10.99 -15.90 5.64
C ARG A 216 -9.63 -16.09 4.98
N GLU A 217 -9.48 -15.60 3.74
CA GLU A 217 -8.27 -15.81 2.95
C GLU A 217 -7.04 -15.19 3.63
N THR A 218 -7.21 -14.00 4.25
CA THR A 218 -6.12 -13.35 5.00
C THR A 218 -5.68 -14.19 6.20
N ARG A 219 -6.62 -14.75 6.96
CA ARG A 219 -6.29 -15.61 8.10
C ARG A 219 -5.58 -16.88 7.66
N ASP A 220 -6.07 -17.53 6.63
CA ASP A 220 -5.52 -18.79 6.13
C ASP A 220 -4.11 -18.59 5.57
N ALA A 221 -3.91 -17.59 4.72
CA ALA A 221 -2.60 -17.28 4.16
C ALA A 221 -1.59 -16.86 5.24
N LEU A 222 -1.96 -15.91 6.10
CA LEU A 222 -1.02 -15.42 7.09
C LEU A 222 -0.69 -16.47 8.17
N ARG A 223 -1.62 -17.31 8.58
CA ARG A 223 -1.32 -18.43 9.49
C ARG A 223 -0.36 -19.46 8.88
N ARG A 224 -0.42 -19.65 7.57
CA ARG A 224 0.49 -20.54 6.84
C ARG A 224 1.93 -20.03 6.84
N PHE A 225 2.13 -18.74 6.58
CA PHE A 225 3.47 -18.14 6.45
C PHE A 225 3.99 -17.51 7.74
N PHE A 226 3.10 -17.15 8.65
CA PHE A 226 3.37 -16.54 9.96
C PHE A 226 2.63 -17.34 11.04
N PRO A 227 2.99 -18.62 11.25
CA PRO A 227 2.36 -19.41 12.30
C PRO A 227 2.60 -18.75 13.65
N PRO A 228 1.74 -19.00 14.65
CA PRO A 228 1.97 -18.57 16.02
C PRO A 228 3.37 -19.01 16.47
N ALA A 229 4.12 -18.13 17.10
CA ALA A 229 5.45 -18.46 17.59
C ALA A 229 5.34 -19.51 18.70
N GLY A 230 5.77 -20.73 18.39
CA GLY A 230 5.82 -21.83 19.36
C GLY A 230 7.02 -21.66 20.29
N GLY A 231 6.77 -21.59 21.59
CA GLY A 231 7.75 -21.78 22.65
C GLY A 231 7.15 -22.75 23.68
N ASP A 232 7.93 -23.19 24.65
CA ASP A 232 7.50 -24.18 25.68
C ASP A 232 6.27 -23.74 26.51
N PHE A 233 5.82 -22.47 26.35
CA PHE A 233 4.76 -21.87 27.14
C PHE A 233 3.63 -21.20 26.35
N GLY A 234 3.55 -21.32 25.02
CA GLY A 234 2.40 -20.75 24.34
C GLY A 234 2.62 -20.27 22.92
N HIS A 235 1.51 -20.07 22.26
CA HIS A 235 1.42 -19.62 20.87
C HIS A 235 1.45 -18.08 20.83
N GLY A 236 2.61 -17.49 20.71
CA GLY A 236 2.76 -16.04 20.54
C GLY A 236 2.16 -15.55 19.23
N ASP A 237 1.49 -14.41 19.26
CA ASP A 237 0.89 -13.83 18.06
C ASP A 237 1.98 -13.28 17.12
N SER A 238 2.02 -13.82 15.91
CA SER A 238 2.86 -13.29 14.81
C SER A 238 2.11 -12.29 13.94
N VAL A 239 0.78 -12.27 14.03
CA VAL A 239 -0.11 -11.43 13.21
C VAL A 239 -1.23 -10.85 14.06
N TRP A 240 -1.47 -9.55 13.90
CA TRP A 240 -2.68 -8.89 14.33
C TRP A 240 -3.68 -8.89 13.18
N PHE A 241 -4.86 -9.48 13.39
CA PHE A 241 -5.94 -9.43 12.41
C PHE A 241 -6.90 -8.30 12.79
N GLN A 242 -7.10 -7.37 11.86
CA GLN A 242 -8.10 -6.33 12.04
C GLN A 242 -9.50 -6.95 12.05
N ASP A 243 -10.39 -6.40 12.85
CA ASP A 243 -11.79 -6.80 12.83
C ASP A 243 -12.42 -6.47 11.46
N SER A 244 -13.08 -7.46 10.85
CA SER A 244 -13.72 -7.30 9.54
C SER A 244 -14.83 -6.24 9.53
N ASP A 245 -15.49 -6.03 10.66
CA ASP A 245 -16.55 -5.02 10.79
C ASP A 245 -15.98 -3.58 10.80
N LEU A 246 -14.66 -3.48 10.95
CA LEU A 246 -13.90 -2.24 10.96
C LEU A 246 -12.98 -2.10 9.73
N PHE A 247 -13.12 -2.94 8.71
CA PHE A 247 -12.41 -2.73 7.45
C PHE A 247 -12.87 -1.42 6.81
N HIS A 248 -11.94 -0.56 6.48
CA HIS A 248 -12.24 0.77 5.95
C HIS A 248 -11.16 1.29 5.02
N PHE A 249 -11.54 2.29 4.25
CA PHE A 249 -10.67 3.08 3.39
C PHE A 249 -10.50 4.47 4.00
N SER A 250 -9.30 4.86 4.34
CA SER A 250 -9.03 6.22 4.82
C SER A 250 -9.13 7.21 3.67
N VAL A 251 -10.01 8.20 3.83
CA VAL A 251 -10.24 9.24 2.82
C VAL A 251 -9.53 10.52 3.22
N PHE A 252 -9.88 11.07 4.38
CA PHE A 252 -9.46 12.40 4.79
C PHE A 252 -9.42 12.52 6.31
N HIS A 253 -8.65 13.48 6.83
CA HIS A 253 -8.59 13.76 8.27
C HIS A 253 -8.83 15.25 8.52
N ALA A 254 -9.86 15.57 9.27
CA ALA A 254 -10.09 16.91 9.82
C ALA A 254 -9.13 17.19 10.98
N SER A 255 -8.66 16.13 11.67
CA SER A 255 -7.60 16.17 12.69
C SER A 255 -6.93 14.81 12.73
N HIS A 256 -5.61 14.75 12.91
CA HIS A 256 -4.89 13.49 13.13
C HIS A 256 -3.76 13.67 14.15
N HIS A 257 -3.30 12.55 14.74
CA HIS A 257 -2.35 12.56 15.85
C HIS A 257 -0.99 13.21 15.53
N LEU A 258 -0.57 13.29 14.25
CA LEU A 258 0.66 13.99 13.83
C LEU A 258 0.44 15.50 13.61
N ALA A 259 -0.80 15.94 13.41
CA ALA A 259 -1.18 17.33 13.29
C ALA A 259 -2.58 17.51 13.91
N PRO A 260 -2.66 17.50 15.24
CA PRO A 260 -3.95 17.60 15.93
C PRO A 260 -4.53 19.01 15.77
N VAL A 261 -5.82 19.08 15.44
CA VAL A 261 -6.58 20.31 15.31
C VAL A 261 -7.68 20.30 16.37
N PRO A 262 -7.64 21.17 17.37
CA PRO A 262 -8.73 21.29 18.34
C PRO A 262 -10.02 21.72 17.62
N ALA A 263 -11.17 21.26 18.13
CA ALA A 263 -12.47 21.68 17.65
C ALA A 263 -13.48 21.65 18.80
N SER A 264 -14.25 22.72 18.90
CA SER A 264 -15.43 22.80 19.76
C SER A 264 -16.50 21.81 19.31
N GLU A 265 -17.49 21.58 20.13
CA GLU A 265 -18.63 20.70 19.79
C GLU A 265 -19.39 21.21 18.56
N ARG A 266 -19.56 22.53 18.45
CA ARG A 266 -20.17 23.17 17.27
C ARG A 266 -19.33 22.93 16.00
N GLU A 267 -18.02 23.16 16.04
CA GLU A 267 -17.16 22.95 14.89
C GLU A 267 -17.16 21.48 14.45
N ARG A 268 -17.22 20.54 15.38
CA ARG A 268 -17.36 19.10 15.06
C ARG A 268 -18.68 18.78 14.35
N ALA A 269 -19.79 19.42 14.80
CA ALA A 269 -21.09 19.30 14.13
C ALA A 269 -21.02 19.88 12.71
N ASP A 270 -20.42 21.07 12.55
CA ASP A 270 -20.22 21.70 11.24
C ASP A 270 -19.35 20.84 10.29
N GLU A 271 -18.29 20.21 10.81
CA GLU A 271 -17.45 19.26 10.06
C GLU A 271 -18.24 18.00 9.63
N LEU A 272 -19.08 17.45 10.50
CA LEU A 272 -19.94 16.32 10.18
C LEU A 272 -20.95 16.69 9.09
N ASP A 273 -21.59 17.85 9.20
CA ASP A 273 -22.56 18.31 8.20
C ASP A 273 -21.89 18.62 6.86
N ALA A 274 -20.67 19.17 6.87
CA ALA A 274 -19.86 19.32 5.67
C ALA A 274 -19.54 17.96 5.01
N THR A 275 -19.16 16.97 5.83
CA THR A 275 -18.90 15.60 5.35
C THR A 275 -20.15 14.98 4.72
N ARG A 276 -21.32 15.15 5.34
CA ARG A 276 -22.59 14.66 4.82
C ARG A 276 -22.97 15.30 3.49
N ARG A 277 -22.76 16.62 3.34
CA ARG A 277 -22.99 17.31 2.05
C ARG A 277 -22.08 16.79 0.95
N VAL A 278 -20.80 16.58 1.25
CA VAL A 278 -19.85 16.03 0.28
C VAL A 278 -20.22 14.59 -0.09
N ALA A 279 -20.58 13.77 0.89
CA ALA A 279 -21.01 12.41 0.64
C ALA A 279 -22.29 12.36 -0.21
N ALA A 280 -23.31 13.15 0.13
CA ALA A 280 -24.57 13.20 -0.61
C ALA A 280 -24.39 13.67 -2.07
N ALA A 281 -23.35 14.44 -2.37
CA ALA A 281 -23.01 14.83 -3.74
C ALA A 281 -22.15 13.80 -4.48
N ALA A 282 -21.66 12.76 -3.80
CA ALA A 282 -20.82 11.72 -4.37
C ALA A 282 -21.63 10.45 -4.65
N CYS A 283 -21.30 9.75 -5.73
CA CYS A 283 -21.94 8.49 -6.07
C CYS A 283 -21.38 7.32 -5.25
N PRO A 284 -22.20 6.30 -4.92
CA PRO A 284 -21.73 5.04 -4.40
C PRO A 284 -20.61 4.47 -5.28
N MET A 285 -19.63 3.82 -4.65
CA MET A 285 -18.47 3.29 -5.37
C MET A 285 -18.56 1.79 -5.54
N ASP A 286 -18.47 1.30 -6.76
CA ASP A 286 -18.19 -0.10 -7.04
C ASP A 286 -16.69 -0.29 -7.16
N VAL A 287 -16.14 -1.13 -6.30
CA VAL A 287 -14.69 -1.30 -6.16
C VAL A 287 -14.29 -2.76 -6.32
N VAL A 288 -13.08 -2.97 -6.80
CA VAL A 288 -12.51 -4.30 -7.04
C VAL A 288 -11.10 -4.37 -6.47
N VAL A 289 -10.77 -5.47 -5.78
CA VAL A 289 -9.41 -5.74 -5.33
C VAL A 289 -8.51 -5.97 -6.54
N GLU A 290 -7.47 -5.19 -6.67
CA GLU A 290 -6.41 -5.42 -7.66
C GLU A 290 -5.35 -6.35 -7.13
N ARG A 291 -4.85 -6.09 -5.92
CA ARG A 291 -3.81 -6.89 -5.27
C ARG A 291 -3.79 -6.69 -3.76
N VAL A 292 -3.05 -7.57 -3.08
CA VAL A 292 -2.69 -7.38 -1.68
C VAL A 292 -1.20 -7.06 -1.61
N VAL A 293 -0.81 -6.18 -0.70
CA VAL A 293 0.59 -5.83 -0.44
C VAL A 293 0.91 -5.91 1.04
N VAL A 294 2.15 -6.29 1.33
CA VAL A 294 2.74 -6.16 2.66
C VAL A 294 3.69 -4.96 2.63
N SER A 295 3.44 -3.97 3.49
CA SER A 295 4.32 -2.82 3.59
C SER A 295 5.55 -3.13 4.44
N PRO A 296 6.66 -2.37 4.31
CA PRO A 296 7.81 -2.49 5.21
C PRO A 296 7.47 -2.28 6.69
N SER A 297 6.40 -1.52 6.99
CA SER A 297 5.89 -1.35 8.35
C SER A 297 5.05 -2.53 8.87
N GLY A 298 4.95 -3.62 8.11
CA GLY A 298 4.20 -4.83 8.46
C GLY A 298 2.69 -4.74 8.22
N ALA A 299 2.15 -3.63 7.70
CA ALA A 299 0.72 -3.58 7.36
C ALA A 299 0.43 -4.44 6.12
N VAL A 300 -0.60 -5.27 6.21
CA VAL A 300 -1.15 -6.06 5.10
C VAL A 300 -2.35 -5.30 4.57
N MET A 301 -2.30 -4.87 3.33
CA MET A 301 -3.29 -3.98 2.73
C MET A 301 -3.86 -4.59 1.44
N ALA A 302 -5.18 -4.65 1.35
CA ALA A 302 -5.85 -4.85 0.07
C ALA A 302 -5.89 -3.50 -0.67
N LEU A 303 -5.44 -3.50 -1.92
CA LEU A 303 -5.41 -2.34 -2.81
C LEU A 303 -6.51 -2.50 -3.86
N TRP A 304 -7.29 -1.43 -4.05
CA TRP A 304 -8.53 -1.49 -4.79
C TRP A 304 -8.55 -0.51 -5.96
N ASN A 305 -9.23 -0.89 -7.03
CA ASN A 305 -9.64 0.01 -8.11
C ASN A 305 -11.12 0.37 -7.99
N VAL A 306 -11.48 1.50 -8.56
CA VAL A 306 -12.87 1.96 -8.67
C VAL A 306 -13.37 1.62 -10.08
N GLU A 307 -14.39 0.78 -10.17
CA GLU A 307 -15.05 0.39 -11.43
C GLU A 307 -16.19 1.36 -11.79
N ALA A 308 -16.92 1.86 -10.77
CA ALA A 308 -17.98 2.84 -10.94
C ALA A 308 -18.09 3.77 -9.73
N GLY A 309 -18.77 4.89 -9.88
CA GLY A 309 -19.05 5.85 -8.82
C GLY A 309 -17.96 6.89 -8.60
N ALA A 310 -17.85 7.40 -7.39
CA ALA A 310 -16.94 8.51 -7.05
C ALA A 310 -15.46 8.08 -7.06
N GLU A 311 -14.61 8.90 -7.64
CA GLU A 311 -13.15 8.70 -7.58
C GLU A 311 -12.58 9.18 -6.22
N PRO A 312 -11.66 8.41 -5.59
CA PRO A 312 -11.07 8.80 -4.31
C PRO A 312 -10.39 10.18 -4.31
N SER A 313 -9.75 10.54 -5.42
CA SER A 313 -9.09 11.83 -5.58
C SER A 313 -10.08 12.99 -5.59
N ALA A 314 -11.23 12.84 -6.26
CA ALA A 314 -12.30 13.82 -6.30
C ALA A 314 -12.95 13.99 -4.91
N LEU A 315 -13.23 12.86 -4.23
CA LEU A 315 -13.79 12.88 -2.87
C LEU A 315 -12.84 13.59 -1.89
N ARG A 316 -11.54 13.35 -1.97
CA ARG A 316 -10.51 14.03 -1.17
C ARG A 316 -10.43 15.52 -1.48
N ALA A 317 -10.56 15.91 -2.74
CA ALA A 317 -10.54 17.31 -3.14
C ALA A 317 -11.77 18.05 -2.57
N ALA A 318 -12.97 17.49 -2.72
CA ALA A 318 -14.20 18.06 -2.17
C ALA A 318 -14.16 18.18 -0.64
N LEU A 319 -13.62 17.17 0.06
CA LEU A 319 -13.43 17.24 1.51
C LEU A 319 -12.40 18.29 1.91
N ARG A 320 -11.35 18.49 1.12
CA ARG A 320 -10.36 19.55 1.37
C ARG A 320 -11.00 20.94 1.28
N GLU A 321 -11.88 21.15 0.31
CA GLU A 321 -12.63 22.41 0.14
C GLU A 321 -13.64 22.59 1.29
N ALA A 322 -14.40 21.55 1.63
CA ALA A 322 -15.42 21.58 2.65
C ALA A 322 -14.88 21.71 4.09
N LEU A 323 -13.62 21.30 4.33
CA LEU A 323 -12.96 21.27 5.64
C LEU A 323 -11.65 22.09 5.60
N PRO A 324 -11.72 23.43 5.45
CA PRO A 324 -10.54 24.27 5.24
C PRO A 324 -9.54 24.27 6.42
N ASN A 325 -10.04 24.05 7.64
CA ASN A 325 -9.22 24.01 8.86
C ASN A 325 -8.45 22.67 9.03
N ALA A 326 -8.72 21.67 8.20
CA ALA A 326 -8.04 20.39 8.27
C ALA A 326 -6.53 20.51 7.99
N PRO A 327 -5.69 19.63 8.56
CA PRO A 327 -4.23 19.65 8.34
C PRO A 327 -3.88 19.63 6.86
N GLY A 328 -2.97 20.51 6.44
CA GLY A 328 -2.51 20.56 5.05
C GLY A 328 -1.90 19.25 4.59
N LYS A 329 -1.05 18.64 5.44
CA LYS A 329 -0.48 17.31 5.19
C LYS A 329 -1.43 16.25 5.73
N GLN A 330 -1.94 15.39 4.86
CA GLN A 330 -2.80 14.27 5.21
C GLN A 330 -1.99 12.99 5.49
N ILE A 331 -2.55 12.08 6.29
CA ILE A 331 -1.95 10.77 6.57
C ILE A 331 -1.83 9.95 5.28
N VAL A 332 -2.87 9.94 4.44
CA VAL A 332 -2.82 9.34 3.11
C VAL A 332 -2.28 10.40 2.14
N ALA A 333 -0.99 10.33 1.86
CA ALA A 333 -0.30 11.32 1.05
C ALA A 333 -0.65 11.22 -0.45
N ASP A 334 -0.77 10.01 -0.97
CA ASP A 334 -1.12 9.79 -2.37
C ASP A 334 -2.64 9.90 -2.58
N ARG A 335 -3.05 10.82 -3.45
CA ARG A 335 -4.47 11.10 -3.70
C ARG A 335 -5.18 9.97 -4.45
N ALA A 336 -4.47 9.16 -5.20
CA ALA A 336 -5.04 8.08 -6.01
C ALA A 336 -5.22 6.79 -5.23
N ILE A 337 -4.45 6.55 -4.16
CA ILE A 337 -4.47 5.28 -3.43
C ILE A 337 -5.85 4.99 -2.84
N TRP A 338 -6.32 3.75 -3.03
CA TRP A 338 -7.53 3.24 -2.40
C TRP A 338 -7.21 1.90 -1.76
N HIS A 339 -7.12 1.85 -0.44
CA HIS A 339 -6.67 0.66 0.29
C HIS A 339 -7.44 0.46 1.58
N SER A 340 -7.58 -0.79 1.97
CA SER A 340 -8.01 -1.20 3.29
C SER A 340 -6.93 -2.04 3.97
N THR A 341 -6.59 -1.70 5.21
CA THR A 341 -5.70 -2.54 6.04
C THR A 341 -6.51 -3.69 6.58
N VAL A 342 -6.00 -4.92 6.45
CA VAL A 342 -6.72 -6.15 6.85
C VAL A 342 -6.00 -6.92 7.95
N ALA A 343 -4.70 -6.74 8.08
CA ALA A 343 -3.88 -7.34 9.13
C ALA A 343 -2.57 -6.56 9.31
N ARG A 344 -1.81 -6.95 10.33
CA ARG A 344 -0.47 -6.44 10.58
C ARG A 344 0.44 -7.57 11.03
N LEU A 345 1.59 -7.69 10.39
CA LEU A 345 2.65 -8.59 10.81
C LEU A 345 3.34 -7.99 12.04
N LEU A 346 3.48 -8.78 13.10
CA LEU A 346 4.04 -8.37 14.37
C LEU A 346 5.44 -8.91 14.61
N ARG A 347 5.72 -10.12 14.11
CA ARG A 347 6.99 -10.83 14.30
C ARG A 347 7.33 -11.64 13.05
N PRO A 348 8.62 -11.83 12.74
CA PRO A 348 9.04 -12.73 11.68
C PRO A 348 8.72 -14.19 12.07
N PRO A 349 8.55 -15.08 11.10
CA PRO A 349 8.51 -16.51 11.37
C PRO A 349 9.81 -16.98 12.05
N ALA A 350 9.71 -17.90 13.00
CA ALA A 350 10.88 -18.40 13.75
C ALA A 350 11.99 -19.01 12.87
N THR A 351 11.64 -19.48 11.67
CA THR A 351 12.55 -20.12 10.70
C THR A 351 13.13 -19.14 9.66
N ALA A 352 12.75 -17.86 9.73
CA ALA A 352 13.13 -16.88 8.72
C ALA A 352 14.51 -16.27 8.99
N GLY A 353 15.53 -16.73 8.26
CA GLY A 353 16.87 -16.12 8.30
C GLY A 353 17.01 -14.79 7.56
N ASP A 354 15.95 -14.36 6.84
CA ASP A 354 15.87 -13.11 6.06
C ASP A 354 14.96 -12.05 6.72
N GLY A 355 14.72 -12.20 8.03
CA GLY A 355 13.79 -11.30 8.73
C GLY A 355 12.33 -11.42 8.27
N GLY A 356 11.96 -12.52 7.61
CA GLY A 356 10.59 -12.80 7.17
C GLY A 356 10.19 -12.19 5.83
N ALA A 357 11.13 -11.61 5.07
CA ALA A 357 10.82 -10.99 3.78
C ALA A 357 10.25 -11.98 2.76
N ALA A 358 10.85 -13.18 2.63
CA ALA A 358 10.36 -14.23 1.73
C ALA A 358 8.95 -14.70 2.13
N ALA A 359 8.71 -14.89 3.44
CA ALA A 359 7.38 -15.26 3.94
C ALA A 359 6.33 -14.17 3.66
N ALA A 360 6.70 -12.91 3.84
CA ALA A 360 5.82 -11.77 3.56
C ALA A 360 5.49 -11.68 2.06
N LEU A 361 6.48 -11.84 1.19
CA LEU A 361 6.29 -11.86 -0.26
C LEU A 361 5.40 -13.03 -0.70
N ALA A 362 5.64 -14.23 -0.15
CA ALA A 362 4.81 -15.41 -0.46
C ALA A 362 3.36 -15.23 0.00
N ALA A 363 3.15 -14.66 1.20
CA ALA A 363 1.80 -14.34 1.69
C ALA A 363 1.12 -13.28 0.82
N GLN A 364 1.84 -12.22 0.43
CA GLN A 364 1.35 -11.17 -0.47
C GLN A 364 0.88 -11.76 -1.81
N ASN A 365 1.69 -12.63 -2.42
CA ASN A 365 1.40 -13.24 -3.72
C ASN A 365 0.17 -14.16 -3.62
N LEU A 366 0.13 -15.04 -2.61
CA LEU A 366 -1.02 -15.92 -2.38
C LEU A 366 -2.30 -15.13 -2.13
N LEU A 367 -2.24 -14.06 -1.32
CA LEU A 367 -3.39 -13.21 -1.06
C LEU A 367 -3.85 -12.46 -2.31
N THR A 368 -2.92 -12.00 -3.15
CA THR A 368 -3.26 -11.38 -4.43
C THR A 368 -3.99 -12.39 -5.32
N GLU A 369 -3.47 -13.61 -5.45
CA GLU A 369 -4.12 -14.69 -6.22
C GLU A 369 -5.55 -14.97 -5.73
N LYS A 370 -5.75 -15.05 -4.41
CA LYS A 370 -7.04 -15.40 -3.82
C LYS A 370 -8.06 -14.27 -3.83
N LEU A 371 -7.61 -13.02 -3.72
CA LEU A 371 -8.48 -11.87 -3.49
C LEU A 371 -8.67 -10.98 -4.71
N CYS A 372 -7.80 -11.07 -5.72
CA CYS A 372 -7.96 -10.29 -6.94
C CYS A 372 -9.33 -10.54 -7.55
N GLY A 373 -9.98 -9.49 -8.07
CA GLY A 373 -11.33 -9.56 -8.63
C GLY A 373 -12.46 -9.58 -7.60
N THR A 374 -12.15 -9.58 -6.29
CA THR A 374 -13.18 -9.47 -5.25
C THR A 374 -13.80 -8.08 -5.30
N ARG A 375 -15.13 -8.00 -5.47
CA ARG A 375 -15.89 -6.75 -5.65
C ARG A 375 -16.67 -6.38 -4.40
N ALA A 376 -16.85 -5.10 -4.20
CA ALA A 376 -17.70 -4.55 -3.16
C ALA A 376 -18.36 -3.26 -3.64
N ARG A 377 -19.57 -2.97 -3.10
CA ARG A 377 -20.25 -1.69 -3.27
C ARG A 377 -20.18 -0.91 -1.96
N LEU A 378 -19.73 0.33 -2.03
CA LEU A 378 -19.54 1.23 -0.91
C LEU A 378 -20.59 2.35 -1.02
N THR A 379 -21.50 2.44 -0.04
CA THR A 379 -22.70 3.30 -0.12
C THR A 379 -22.69 4.46 0.87
N LYS A 380 -21.68 4.50 1.77
CA LYS A 380 -21.58 5.55 2.77
C LYS A 380 -20.14 5.80 3.19
N ALA A 381 -19.88 6.97 3.73
CA ALA A 381 -18.70 7.27 4.53
C ALA A 381 -19.09 7.30 6.03
N TRP A 382 -18.08 7.16 6.89
CA TRP A 382 -18.16 7.47 8.30
C TRP A 382 -17.34 8.73 8.59
N PHE A 383 -17.92 9.66 9.34
CA PHE A 383 -17.16 10.63 10.11
C PHE A 383 -16.83 9.97 11.44
N VAL A 384 -15.55 9.77 11.72
CA VAL A 384 -15.05 9.00 12.86
C VAL A 384 -14.39 9.93 13.86
N HIS A 385 -14.72 9.76 15.14
CA HIS A 385 -14.13 10.45 16.24
C HIS A 385 -13.36 9.43 17.11
N GLU A 386 -12.03 9.32 16.89
CA GLU A 386 -11.18 8.39 17.65
C GLU A 386 -10.63 9.05 18.91
N ARG A 387 -10.80 8.39 20.06
CA ARG A 387 -10.27 8.83 21.35
C ARG A 387 -8.94 8.18 21.72
N HIS A 388 -8.57 7.10 21.03
CA HIS A 388 -7.28 6.46 21.12
C HIS A 388 -6.56 6.48 19.76
N THR A 389 -5.25 6.42 19.81
CA THR A 389 -4.44 6.32 18.60
C THR A 389 -4.80 5.09 17.78
N LEU A 390 -5.17 5.28 16.51
CA LEU A 390 -5.57 4.21 15.59
C LEU A 390 -6.72 3.34 16.13
N ALA A 391 -7.70 3.95 16.77
CA ALA A 391 -8.78 3.22 17.45
C ALA A 391 -9.54 2.26 16.53
N LEU A 392 -9.86 2.66 15.29
CA LEU A 392 -10.51 1.77 14.30
C LEU A 392 -9.66 0.54 13.97
N ALA A 393 -8.34 0.70 13.86
CA ALA A 393 -7.45 -0.41 13.49
C ALA A 393 -7.10 -1.33 14.67
N LEU A 394 -7.15 -0.81 15.92
CA LEU A 394 -6.67 -1.49 17.12
C LEU A 394 -7.78 -1.87 18.09
N GLY A 395 -9.05 -1.56 17.78
CA GLY A 395 -10.19 -1.83 18.66
C GLY A 395 -10.25 -0.89 19.86
N GLY A 396 -9.80 0.36 19.71
CA GLY A 396 -9.87 1.38 20.75
C GLY A 396 -11.24 2.05 20.83
N ALA A 397 -11.36 3.13 21.63
CA ALA A 397 -12.60 3.89 21.75
C ALA A 397 -12.74 4.89 20.60
N PHE A 398 -13.85 4.79 19.89
CA PHE A 398 -14.24 5.69 18.80
C PHE A 398 -15.77 5.82 18.73
N GLU A 399 -16.22 6.83 17.99
CA GLU A 399 -17.61 7.04 17.61
C GLU A 399 -17.68 7.20 16.09
N THR A 400 -18.74 6.71 15.47
CA THR A 400 -18.97 6.85 14.02
C THR A 400 -20.30 7.52 13.73
N PHE A 401 -20.32 8.37 12.71
CA PHE A 401 -21.51 9.05 12.22
C PHE A 401 -21.63 8.81 10.73
N ASP A 402 -22.76 8.28 10.28
CA ASP A 402 -22.99 7.96 8.88
C ASP A 402 -23.15 9.23 8.00
N ALA A 403 -22.55 9.17 6.82
CA ALA A 403 -22.69 10.12 5.72
C ALA A 403 -22.94 9.31 4.44
N HIS A 404 -24.19 9.19 4.02
CA HIS A 404 -24.59 8.38 2.87
C HIS A 404 -24.21 9.05 1.55
N PHE A 405 -23.76 8.25 0.59
CA PHE A 405 -23.58 8.69 -0.79
C PHE A 405 -24.95 8.91 -1.46
N GLY A 406 -24.97 9.79 -2.47
CA GLY A 406 -26.22 10.16 -3.15
C GLY A 406 -26.79 9.00 -3.98
N ASP A 407 -28.10 8.90 -4.00
CA ASP A 407 -28.82 7.86 -4.74
C ASP A 407 -29.04 8.21 -6.24
N ASP A 408 -29.00 9.52 -6.58
CA ASP A 408 -29.30 10.04 -7.93
C ASP A 408 -28.10 9.96 -8.91
N CYS A 409 -27.28 8.97 -8.78
CA CYS A 409 -26.21 8.70 -9.71
C CYS A 409 -26.74 7.90 -10.89
N GLY A 410 -27.50 8.55 -11.76
CA GLY A 410 -28.22 7.95 -12.86
C GLY A 410 -27.49 6.81 -13.55
N ASP A 411 -28.21 5.71 -13.71
CA ASP A 411 -27.84 4.57 -14.58
C ASP A 411 -28.11 4.91 -16.06
N ASP A 412 -27.77 6.15 -16.51
CA ASP A 412 -27.92 6.54 -17.91
C ASP A 412 -26.71 6.07 -18.78
#